data_e83e8ffd986fdce621a6164e536f12d8
#
_entry.id   e83e8ffd986fdce621a6164e536f12d8
#
_cell.length_a   1.000
_cell.length_b   1.000
_cell.length_c   1.000
_cell.angle_alpha   90.00
_cell.angle_beta   90.00
_cell.angle_gamma   90.00
#
_symmetry.space_group_name_H-M   'P 1'
#
loop_
_entity.id
_entity.type
_entity.pdbx_description
1 polymer ?
#
loop_
_entity_poly.entity_id
_entity_poly.type
_entity_poly.pdbx_seq_one_letter_code
_entity_poly.pdbx_strand_id
1 'polypeptide(L)'
;ATEKELDIHEQTPYRGNGARCNYVGPDRPDVQYSAKEICRWMATPTNLGQDALKRLCRFLLGRKRLVFKYPWQSASMLDCYSDTDWAGCTKTRKSTSGGCLMLGAHLLKSWSSTQPSISLSSGEAEYYGVVKASGIALGQQSLMADLGIKVGVRVWTDSAAAVGICGRSGLGKLRHVQTHTLWVQERVRTGAMELRKVNGLVNPADLFTKHLASRERINQLVELFGCEYREGRSAAAPELRKAKSDKPALNIDAAQMEFCPATGPAEVNNQSIAHDPDVLPHMYDK
;
A
#
# COMPACT_ATOMS: atom_id res chain seq x y z
N ALA A 1 8.75 7.77 -24.96
CA ALA A 1 9.70 6.67 -25.20
C ALA A 1 8.89 5.41 -25.51
N THR A 2 9.32 4.62 -26.51
CA THR A 2 8.71 3.33 -26.83
C THR A 2 9.02 2.33 -25.72
N GLU A 3 8.03 1.57 -25.25
CA GLU A 3 8.24 0.52 -24.25
C GLU A 3 9.08 -0.61 -24.87
N LYS A 4 10.19 -0.95 -24.21
CA LYS A 4 11.12 -2.01 -24.63
C LYS A 4 11.46 -2.87 -23.43
N GLU A 5 11.50 -4.18 -23.63
CA GLU A 5 11.92 -5.12 -22.58
C GLU A 5 13.39 -4.93 -22.22
N LEU A 6 13.74 -5.10 -20.95
CA LEU A 6 15.13 -5.05 -20.47
C LEU A 6 15.88 -6.32 -20.86
N ASP A 7 17.19 -6.18 -21.02
CA ASP A 7 18.06 -7.34 -21.23
C ASP A 7 18.04 -8.30 -20.05
N ILE A 8 18.28 -9.58 -20.31
CA ILE A 8 18.17 -10.65 -19.31
C ILE A 8 19.03 -10.36 -18.06
N HIS A 9 20.19 -9.72 -18.21
CA HIS A 9 21.09 -9.35 -17.13
C HIS A 9 20.54 -8.19 -16.27
N GLU A 10 19.67 -7.33 -16.82
CA GLU A 10 19.04 -6.22 -16.12
C GLU A 10 17.74 -6.62 -15.43
N GLN A 11 17.07 -7.68 -15.88
CA GLN A 11 15.78 -8.13 -15.34
C GLN A 11 15.90 -8.58 -13.90
N THR A 12 16.94 -9.35 -13.53
CA THR A 12 17.14 -9.84 -12.17
C THR A 12 17.40 -8.72 -11.16
N PRO A 13 18.32 -7.77 -11.41
CA PRO A 13 18.45 -6.57 -10.57
C PRO A 13 17.15 -5.76 -10.45
N TYR A 14 16.41 -5.60 -11.54
CA TYR A 14 15.13 -4.90 -11.51
C TYR A 14 14.13 -5.56 -10.55
N ARG A 15 13.92 -6.89 -10.69
CA ARG A 15 13.02 -7.67 -9.81
C ARG A 15 13.43 -7.57 -8.34
N GLY A 16 14.73 -7.71 -8.06
CA GLY A 16 15.26 -7.59 -6.71
C GLY A 16 15.03 -6.21 -6.09
N ASN A 17 15.23 -5.15 -6.86
CA ASN A 17 14.99 -3.78 -6.40
C ASN A 17 13.49 -3.46 -6.28
N GLY A 18 12.66 -3.93 -7.20
CA GLY A 18 11.21 -3.82 -7.09
C GLY A 18 10.66 -4.50 -5.83
N ALA A 19 11.16 -5.69 -5.50
CA ALA A 19 10.80 -6.40 -4.28
C ALA A 19 11.21 -5.60 -3.02
N ARG A 20 12.41 -5.00 -3.00
CA ARG A 20 12.85 -4.13 -1.90
C ARG A 20 11.96 -2.89 -1.75
N CYS A 21 11.57 -2.26 -2.85
CA CYS A 21 10.64 -1.13 -2.83
C CYS A 21 9.29 -1.53 -2.24
N ASN A 22 8.77 -2.71 -2.61
CA ASN A 22 7.52 -3.24 -2.07
C ASN A 22 7.62 -3.55 -0.57
N TYR A 23 8.76 -4.10 -0.12
CA TYR A 23 9.02 -4.38 1.29
C TYR A 23 9.04 -3.11 2.16
N VAL A 24 9.60 -2.03 1.63
CA VAL A 24 9.67 -0.73 2.34
C VAL A 24 8.31 0.01 2.33
N GLY A 25 7.40 -0.33 1.39
CA GLY A 25 6.13 0.36 1.20
C GLY A 25 5.27 0.55 2.46
N PRO A 26 5.08 -0.46 3.33
CA PRO A 26 4.34 -0.31 4.58
C PRO A 26 4.93 0.74 5.55
N ASP A 27 6.26 0.82 5.63
CA ASP A 27 6.96 1.77 6.49
C ASP A 27 7.12 3.16 5.85
N ARG A 28 6.89 3.25 4.55
CA ARG A 28 7.01 4.44 3.72
C ARG A 28 5.75 4.63 2.88
N PRO A 29 4.63 5.04 3.51
CA PRO A 29 3.35 5.25 2.80
C PRO A 29 3.48 6.22 1.62
N ASP A 30 4.38 7.17 1.68
CA ASP A 30 4.68 8.14 0.62
C ASP A 30 5.22 7.52 -0.69
N VAL A 31 5.72 6.29 -0.65
CA VAL A 31 6.20 5.57 -1.85
C VAL A 31 5.36 4.35 -2.22
N GLN A 32 4.32 4.03 -1.46
CA GLN A 32 3.55 2.80 -1.61
C GLN A 32 2.88 2.67 -2.99
N TYR A 33 2.32 3.75 -3.51
CA TYR A 33 1.78 3.79 -4.88
C TYR A 33 2.86 3.52 -5.93
N SER A 34 4.00 4.20 -5.83
CA SER A 34 5.10 4.04 -6.78
C SER A 34 5.69 2.63 -6.72
N ALA A 35 5.85 2.07 -5.51
CA ALA A 35 6.32 0.70 -5.33
C ALA A 35 5.36 -0.32 -5.99
N LYS A 36 4.05 -0.17 -5.78
CA LYS A 36 3.02 -0.99 -6.43
C LYS A 36 3.10 -0.88 -7.96
N GLU A 37 3.25 0.33 -8.51
CA GLU A 37 3.38 0.51 -9.96
C GLU A 37 4.65 -0.16 -10.50
N ILE A 38 5.80 -0.04 -9.84
CA ILE A 38 7.05 -0.70 -10.22
C ILE A 38 6.87 -2.23 -10.23
N CYS A 39 6.21 -2.79 -9.22
CA CYS A 39 5.97 -4.22 -9.12
C CYS A 39 5.13 -4.79 -10.27
N ARG A 40 4.37 -3.98 -10.99
CA ARG A 40 3.57 -4.43 -12.15
C ARG A 40 4.42 -4.87 -13.34
N TRP A 41 5.67 -4.40 -13.46
CA TRP A 41 6.60 -4.83 -14.49
C TRP A 41 7.51 -5.99 -14.06
N MET A 42 7.32 -6.60 -12.87
CA MET A 42 8.22 -7.66 -12.40
C MET A 42 8.17 -8.92 -13.27
N ALA A 43 7.03 -9.25 -13.89
CA ALA A 43 6.92 -10.39 -14.81
C ALA A 43 7.74 -10.14 -16.09
N THR A 44 7.56 -8.96 -16.69
CA THR A 44 8.24 -8.52 -17.91
C THR A 44 8.81 -7.12 -17.69
N PRO A 45 10.03 -7.00 -17.13
CA PRO A 45 10.65 -5.72 -16.86
C PRO A 45 10.94 -4.94 -18.15
N THR A 46 10.60 -3.64 -18.13
CA THR A 46 10.80 -2.75 -19.29
C THR A 46 11.57 -1.50 -18.91
N ASN A 47 12.08 -0.78 -19.91
CA ASN A 47 12.73 0.52 -19.75
C ASN A 47 11.84 1.52 -18.98
N LEU A 48 10.52 1.50 -19.19
CA LEU A 48 9.58 2.37 -18.46
C LEU A 48 9.52 2.00 -16.96
N GLY A 49 9.52 0.71 -16.64
CA GLY A 49 9.61 0.23 -15.26
C GLY A 49 10.94 0.64 -14.61
N GLN A 50 12.05 0.50 -15.34
CA GLN A 50 13.37 0.90 -14.88
C GLN A 50 13.46 2.41 -14.61
N ASP A 51 12.86 3.25 -15.45
CA ASP A 51 12.81 4.70 -15.23
C ASP A 51 11.93 5.09 -14.05
N ALA A 52 10.84 4.35 -13.81
CA ALA A 52 10.01 4.52 -12.62
C ALA A 52 10.80 4.14 -11.35
N LEU A 53 11.54 3.03 -11.38
CA LEU A 53 12.40 2.59 -10.28
C LEU A 53 13.51 3.63 -9.98
N LYS A 54 14.20 4.13 -11.01
CA LYS A 54 15.22 5.19 -10.85
C LYS A 54 14.63 6.47 -10.22
N ARG A 55 13.42 6.87 -10.63
CA ARG A 55 12.72 8.03 -10.03
C ARG A 55 12.42 7.80 -8.56
N LEU A 56 11.91 6.62 -8.19
CA LEU A 56 11.65 6.26 -6.80
C LEU A 56 12.94 6.28 -5.95
N CYS A 57 14.03 5.72 -6.46
CA CYS A 57 15.31 5.74 -5.78
C CYS A 57 15.81 7.19 -5.54
N ARG A 58 15.70 8.08 -6.56
CA ARG A 58 16.06 9.50 -6.41
C ARG A 58 15.18 10.20 -5.37
N PHE A 59 13.88 9.90 -5.34
CA PHE A 59 12.98 10.43 -4.31
C PHE A 59 13.42 9.99 -2.91
N LEU A 60 13.74 8.72 -2.70
CA LEU A 60 14.20 8.18 -1.43
C LEU A 60 15.54 8.79 -1.00
N LEU A 61 16.48 9.02 -1.92
CA LEU A 61 17.74 9.72 -1.65
C LEU A 61 17.52 11.16 -1.18
N GLY A 62 16.54 11.87 -1.78
CA GLY A 62 16.17 13.23 -1.37
C GLY A 62 15.25 13.30 -0.15
N ARG A 63 14.66 12.18 0.28
CA ARG A 63 13.69 12.08 1.38
C ARG A 63 13.98 10.85 2.24
N LYS A 64 15.17 10.82 2.83
CA LYS A 64 15.70 9.63 3.54
C LYS A 64 14.88 9.24 4.76
N ARG A 65 14.24 10.20 5.42
CA ARG A 65 13.56 9.97 6.70
C ARG A 65 12.14 10.50 6.67
N LEU A 66 11.19 9.61 6.93
CA LEU A 66 9.80 9.91 7.25
C LEU A 66 9.58 9.56 8.73
N VAL A 67 9.02 10.48 9.48
CA VAL A 67 8.77 10.32 10.92
C VAL A 67 7.28 10.28 11.15
N PHE A 68 6.81 9.24 11.83
CA PHE A 68 5.45 9.11 12.31
C PHE A 68 5.33 9.78 13.66
N LYS A 69 4.29 10.58 13.86
CA LYS A 69 3.98 11.23 15.12
C LYS A 69 2.85 10.51 15.81
N TYR A 70 3.07 10.05 17.01
CA TYR A 70 2.08 9.38 17.85
C TYR A 70 1.84 10.20 19.13
N PRO A 71 1.13 11.37 19.05
CA PRO A 71 0.79 12.15 20.22
C PRO A 71 -0.16 11.34 21.11
N TRP A 72 -0.08 11.57 22.43
CA TRP A 72 -1.09 11.02 23.32
C TRP A 72 -2.48 11.52 22.95
N GLN A 73 -3.45 10.59 22.83
CA GLN A 73 -4.83 10.90 22.46
C GLN A 73 -5.81 9.88 23.03
N SER A 74 -7.06 10.29 23.17
CA SER A 74 -8.18 9.40 23.44
C SER A 74 -9.04 9.35 22.17
N ALA A 75 -8.88 8.31 21.38
CA ALA A 75 -9.62 8.16 20.12
C ALA A 75 -10.60 6.99 20.23
N SER A 76 -11.84 7.23 19.81
CA SER A 76 -12.95 6.26 19.85
C SER A 76 -13.44 5.83 18.47
N MET A 77 -12.84 6.35 17.41
CA MET A 77 -13.24 6.10 16.02
C MET A 77 -12.06 5.68 15.17
N LEU A 78 -12.27 4.65 14.38
CA LEU A 78 -11.41 4.28 13.24
C LEU A 78 -11.90 5.03 12.01
N ASP A 79 -11.10 5.97 11.52
CA ASP A 79 -11.38 6.73 10.31
C ASP A 79 -10.62 6.12 9.14
N CYS A 80 -11.34 5.58 8.16
CA CYS A 80 -10.78 4.89 7.01
C CYS A 80 -11.04 5.71 5.74
N TYR A 81 -10.00 6.29 5.17
CA TYR A 81 -10.07 7.09 3.94
C TYR A 81 -9.85 6.20 2.72
N SER A 82 -10.68 6.41 1.70
CA SER A 82 -10.61 5.69 0.43
C SER A 82 -10.61 6.65 -0.75
N ASP A 83 -9.82 6.31 -1.76
CA ASP A 83 -9.80 6.95 -3.08
C ASP A 83 -9.58 5.90 -4.16
N THR A 84 -9.97 6.20 -5.39
CA THR A 84 -9.76 5.29 -6.51
C THR A 84 -9.41 6.05 -7.78
N ASP A 85 -8.30 5.66 -8.41
CA ASP A 85 -7.95 6.10 -9.76
C ASP A 85 -8.62 5.19 -10.79
N TRP A 86 -9.73 5.66 -11.38
CA TRP A 86 -10.51 4.89 -12.35
C TRP A 86 -9.74 4.64 -13.64
N ALA A 87 -9.60 3.36 -14.00
CA ALA A 87 -8.96 2.92 -15.25
C ALA A 87 -7.54 3.50 -15.48
N GLY A 88 -6.84 3.88 -14.39
CA GLY A 88 -5.52 4.52 -14.44
C GLY A 88 -4.44 3.64 -15.06
N CYS A 89 -4.60 2.32 -15.05
CA CYS A 89 -3.73 1.44 -15.80
C CYS A 89 -4.05 1.48 -17.30
N THR A 90 -3.20 2.11 -18.10
CA THR A 90 -3.36 2.20 -19.57
C THR A 90 -3.33 0.84 -20.25
N LYS A 91 -2.57 -0.13 -19.73
CA LYS A 91 -2.39 -1.48 -20.27
C LYS A 91 -3.59 -2.40 -20.01
N THR A 92 -4.07 -2.44 -18.79
CA THR A 92 -5.14 -3.37 -18.36
C THR A 92 -6.48 -2.70 -18.15
N ARG A 93 -6.53 -1.38 -18.18
CA ARG A 93 -7.71 -0.55 -17.86
C ARG A 93 -8.30 -0.82 -16.46
N LYS A 94 -7.54 -1.50 -15.59
CA LYS A 94 -7.93 -1.70 -14.20
C LYS A 94 -7.69 -0.45 -13.38
N SER A 95 -8.54 -0.24 -12.39
CA SER A 95 -8.46 0.86 -11.43
C SER A 95 -7.49 0.56 -10.29
N THR A 96 -7.00 1.61 -9.64
CA THR A 96 -6.23 1.51 -8.40
C THR A 96 -7.09 1.95 -7.24
N SER A 97 -7.26 1.11 -6.22
CA SER A 97 -7.81 1.51 -4.93
C SER A 97 -6.69 1.77 -3.94
N GLY A 98 -6.77 2.90 -3.28
CA GLY A 98 -5.85 3.29 -2.22
C GLY A 98 -6.57 3.83 -1.01
N GLY A 99 -5.88 3.84 0.12
CA GLY A 99 -6.44 4.42 1.31
C GLY A 99 -5.55 4.27 2.54
N CYS A 100 -6.03 4.84 3.63
CA CYS A 100 -5.40 4.73 4.93
C CYS A 100 -6.43 4.60 6.03
N LEU A 101 -6.06 3.89 7.08
CA LEU A 101 -6.84 3.70 8.31
C LEU A 101 -6.15 4.45 9.44
N MET A 102 -6.89 5.32 10.09
CA MET A 102 -6.45 6.17 11.17
C MET A 102 -7.19 5.81 12.47
N LEU A 103 -6.49 5.89 13.60
CA LEU A 103 -7.10 6.01 14.92
C LEU A 103 -6.77 7.40 15.46
N GLY A 104 -7.72 8.33 15.38
CA GLY A 104 -7.44 9.73 15.61
C GLY A 104 -6.33 10.26 14.69
N ALA A 105 -5.23 10.76 15.25
CA ALA A 105 -4.06 11.26 14.52
C ALA A 105 -3.07 10.15 14.10
N HIS A 106 -3.30 8.89 14.49
CA HIS A 106 -2.35 7.79 14.27
C HIS A 106 -2.68 7.01 13.00
N LEU A 107 -1.74 6.94 12.06
CA LEU A 107 -1.82 6.02 10.93
C LEU A 107 -1.59 4.58 11.41
N LEU A 108 -2.60 3.72 11.24
CA LEU A 108 -2.51 2.30 11.58
C LEU A 108 -2.15 1.45 10.36
N LYS A 109 -2.71 1.79 9.20
CA LYS A 109 -2.51 1.03 7.97
C LYS A 109 -2.69 1.92 6.75
N SER A 110 -1.92 1.64 5.70
CA SER A 110 -2.13 2.21 4.38
C SER A 110 -2.06 1.11 3.32
N TRP A 111 -2.63 1.37 2.14
CA TRP A 111 -2.56 0.45 1.01
C TRP A 111 -2.68 1.18 -0.32
N SER A 112 -2.08 0.58 -1.33
CA SER A 112 -2.28 0.88 -2.74
C SER A 112 -2.38 -0.44 -3.49
N SER A 113 -3.46 -0.68 -4.23
CA SER A 113 -3.68 -1.97 -4.90
C SER A 113 -4.48 -1.82 -6.18
N THR A 114 -4.16 -2.63 -7.16
CA THR A 114 -4.94 -2.75 -8.41
C THR A 114 -6.23 -3.52 -8.13
N GLN A 115 -7.36 -3.02 -8.62
CA GLN A 115 -8.64 -3.74 -8.53
C GLN A 115 -8.61 -5.02 -9.37
N PRO A 116 -9.24 -6.11 -8.92
CA PRO A 116 -9.25 -7.39 -9.66
C PRO A 116 -10.05 -7.31 -10.95
N SER A 117 -11.14 -6.56 -10.97
CA SER A 117 -12.05 -6.36 -12.12
C SER A 117 -11.88 -4.98 -12.75
N ILE A 118 -12.34 -4.85 -13.99
CA ILE A 118 -12.47 -3.55 -14.68
C ILE A 118 -13.80 -2.95 -14.28
N SER A 119 -13.79 -1.71 -13.78
CA SER A 119 -14.99 -0.96 -13.44
C SER A 119 -15.49 -0.18 -14.65
N LEU A 120 -16.80 -0.18 -14.89
CA LEU A 120 -17.42 0.46 -16.04
C LEU A 120 -17.62 1.99 -15.84
N SER A 121 -17.46 2.48 -14.60
CA SER A 121 -17.55 3.91 -14.28
C SER A 121 -16.65 4.26 -13.08
N SER A 122 -16.34 5.55 -12.95
CA SER A 122 -15.61 6.06 -11.77
C SER A 122 -16.38 5.78 -10.47
N GLY A 123 -17.71 5.96 -10.47
CA GLY A 123 -18.53 5.68 -9.28
C GLY A 123 -18.52 4.22 -8.85
N GLU A 124 -18.42 3.26 -9.80
CA GLU A 124 -18.25 1.85 -9.51
C GLU A 124 -16.86 1.55 -8.96
N ALA A 125 -15.81 2.13 -9.55
CA ALA A 125 -14.45 1.99 -9.05
C ALA A 125 -14.33 2.49 -7.61
N GLU A 126 -14.92 3.65 -7.30
CA GLU A 126 -15.00 4.21 -5.96
C GLU A 126 -15.79 3.32 -4.99
N TYR A 127 -16.89 2.73 -5.45
CA TYR A 127 -17.63 1.76 -4.64
C TYR A 127 -16.77 0.57 -4.24
N TYR A 128 -15.99 -0.01 -5.15
CA TYR A 128 -15.04 -1.08 -4.81
C TYR A 128 -13.95 -0.62 -3.84
N GLY A 129 -13.52 0.65 -3.95
CA GLY A 129 -12.63 1.27 -2.99
C GLY A 129 -13.23 1.30 -1.58
N VAL A 130 -14.49 1.75 -1.46
CA VAL A 130 -15.24 1.78 -0.20
C VAL A 130 -15.44 0.37 0.36
N VAL A 131 -15.80 -0.63 -0.46
CA VAL A 131 -15.93 -2.04 -0.02
C VAL A 131 -14.63 -2.53 0.62
N LYS A 132 -13.49 -2.27 -0.02
CA LYS A 132 -12.18 -2.65 0.52
C LYS A 132 -11.86 -1.92 1.82
N ALA A 133 -12.06 -0.60 1.86
CA ALA A 133 -11.82 0.22 3.05
C ALA A 133 -12.68 -0.25 4.24
N SER A 134 -13.96 -0.55 3.98
CA SER A 134 -14.88 -1.08 4.97
C SER A 134 -14.42 -2.41 5.55
N GLY A 135 -13.96 -3.33 4.70
CA GLY A 135 -13.43 -4.63 5.16
C GLY A 135 -12.18 -4.46 6.05
N ILE A 136 -11.27 -3.56 5.67
CA ILE A 136 -10.07 -3.26 6.47
C ILE A 136 -10.45 -2.65 7.82
N ALA A 137 -11.35 -1.66 7.83
CA ALA A 137 -11.74 -0.95 9.05
C ALA A 137 -12.49 -1.85 10.04
N LEU A 138 -13.43 -2.67 9.55
CA LEU A 138 -14.17 -3.63 10.39
C LEU A 138 -13.27 -4.76 10.92
N GLY A 139 -12.31 -5.22 10.10
CA GLY A 139 -11.30 -6.18 10.57
C GLY A 139 -10.43 -5.60 11.68
N GLN A 140 -10.02 -4.34 11.57
CA GLN A 140 -9.27 -3.66 12.63
C GLN A 140 -10.14 -3.41 13.88
N GLN A 141 -11.42 -3.07 13.72
CA GLN A 141 -12.37 -2.96 14.84
C GLN A 141 -12.47 -4.27 15.62
N SER A 142 -12.56 -5.40 14.90
CA SER A 142 -12.60 -6.73 15.53
C SER A 142 -11.32 -7.01 16.32
N LEU A 143 -10.15 -6.74 15.75
CA LEU A 143 -8.87 -6.87 16.45
C LEU A 143 -8.80 -5.98 17.70
N MET A 144 -9.29 -4.74 17.62
CA MET A 144 -9.35 -3.84 18.79
C MET A 144 -10.29 -4.40 19.88
N ALA A 145 -11.43 -4.96 19.48
CA ALA A 145 -12.37 -5.59 20.41
C ALA A 145 -11.75 -6.80 21.13
N ASP A 146 -10.96 -7.62 20.45
CA ASP A 146 -10.21 -8.73 21.05
C ASP A 146 -9.20 -8.24 22.11
N LEU A 147 -8.69 -7.02 21.95
CA LEU A 147 -7.83 -6.34 22.93
C LEU A 147 -8.63 -5.58 24.03
N GLY A 148 -9.96 -5.71 24.05
CA GLY A 148 -10.82 -5.02 25.00
C GLY A 148 -11.10 -3.55 24.68
N ILE A 149 -10.70 -3.06 23.52
CA ILE A 149 -10.84 -1.66 23.10
C ILE A 149 -12.04 -1.52 22.17
N LYS A 150 -13.05 -0.77 22.59
CA LYS A 150 -14.26 -0.49 21.79
C LYS A 150 -14.07 0.78 20.99
N VAL A 151 -14.13 0.67 19.66
CA VAL A 151 -14.05 1.80 18.72
C VAL A 151 -15.16 1.71 17.68
N GLY A 152 -15.65 2.86 17.21
CA GLY A 152 -16.55 2.94 16.06
C GLY A 152 -15.76 2.88 14.74
N VAL A 153 -16.48 2.67 13.64
CA VAL A 153 -15.90 2.68 12.28
C VAL A 153 -16.56 3.75 11.45
N ARG A 154 -15.73 4.56 10.78
CA ARG A 154 -16.16 5.57 9.83
C ARG A 154 -15.32 5.45 8.55
N VAL A 155 -15.98 5.33 7.41
CA VAL A 155 -15.33 5.31 6.10
C VAL A 155 -15.59 6.63 5.39
N TRP A 156 -14.54 7.18 4.80
CA TRP A 156 -14.54 8.44 4.06
C TRP A 156 -14.24 8.20 2.59
N THR A 157 -15.03 8.83 1.71
CA THR A 157 -14.79 8.88 0.26
C THR A 157 -15.17 10.26 -0.25
N ASP A 158 -14.54 10.75 -1.32
CA ASP A 158 -14.93 11.99 -1.98
C ASP A 158 -16.02 11.77 -3.03
N SER A 159 -16.35 10.51 -3.36
CA SER A 159 -17.32 10.14 -4.37
C SER A 159 -18.76 10.17 -3.85
N ALA A 160 -19.54 11.15 -4.27
CA ALA A 160 -20.98 11.18 -4.02
C ALA A 160 -21.71 9.96 -4.63
N ALA A 161 -21.19 9.43 -5.76
CA ALA A 161 -21.75 8.23 -6.39
C ALA A 161 -21.57 6.99 -5.51
N ALA A 162 -20.37 6.79 -4.93
CA ALA A 162 -20.12 5.69 -4.01
C ALA A 162 -21.00 5.78 -2.75
N VAL A 163 -21.13 6.97 -2.16
CA VAL A 163 -22.05 7.21 -1.02
C VAL A 163 -23.48 6.82 -1.39
N GLY A 164 -23.97 7.26 -2.58
CA GLY A 164 -25.32 6.93 -3.05
C GLY A 164 -25.53 5.44 -3.33
N ILE A 165 -24.49 4.72 -3.79
CA ILE A 165 -24.53 3.26 -3.99
C ILE A 165 -24.62 2.53 -2.65
N CYS A 166 -23.82 2.92 -1.67
CA CYS A 166 -23.79 2.29 -0.35
C CYS A 166 -25.02 2.61 0.50
N GLY A 167 -25.64 3.80 0.32
CA GLY A 167 -26.81 4.23 1.08
C GLY A 167 -28.16 3.64 0.62
N ARG A 168 -28.19 2.96 -0.55
CA ARG A 168 -29.41 2.30 -1.06
C ARG A 168 -29.43 0.81 -0.75
N SER A 169 -30.56 0.15 -1.02
CA SER A 169 -30.67 -1.30 -1.00
C SER A 169 -30.60 -1.87 -2.42
N GLY A 170 -29.77 -2.93 -2.61
CA GLY A 170 -29.65 -3.66 -3.86
C GLY A 170 -28.79 -3.00 -4.93
N LEU A 171 -28.73 -3.65 -6.10
CA LEU A 171 -27.82 -3.29 -7.20
C LEU A 171 -28.16 -1.97 -7.90
N GLY A 172 -29.45 -1.61 -7.94
CA GLY A 172 -29.90 -0.46 -8.71
C GLY A 172 -29.49 -0.56 -10.19
N LYS A 173 -28.79 0.45 -10.72
CA LYS A 173 -28.30 0.45 -12.12
C LYS A 173 -27.05 -0.41 -12.32
N LEU A 174 -26.35 -0.84 -11.25
CA LEU A 174 -25.11 -1.62 -11.30
C LEU A 174 -25.39 -3.14 -11.31
N ARG A 175 -26.17 -3.62 -12.27
CA ARG A 175 -26.63 -5.01 -12.31
C ARG A 175 -25.51 -6.06 -12.50
N HIS A 176 -24.34 -5.64 -12.98
CA HIS A 176 -23.16 -6.46 -13.22
C HIS A 176 -22.23 -6.58 -12.00
N VAL A 177 -22.45 -5.77 -10.95
CA VAL A 177 -21.66 -5.80 -9.72
C VAL A 177 -21.96 -7.09 -8.96
N GLN A 178 -20.92 -7.72 -8.46
CA GLN A 178 -21.04 -8.99 -7.72
C GLN A 178 -21.78 -8.77 -6.41
N THR A 179 -22.83 -9.60 -6.18
CA THR A 179 -23.73 -9.46 -5.02
C THR A 179 -23.00 -9.52 -3.67
N HIS A 180 -21.89 -10.28 -3.61
CA HIS A 180 -21.09 -10.37 -2.37
C HIS A 180 -20.50 -9.03 -1.92
N THR A 181 -20.46 -7.98 -2.75
CA THR A 181 -19.99 -6.66 -2.34
C THR A 181 -21.07 -5.85 -1.62
N LEU A 182 -22.35 -6.26 -1.72
CA LEU A 182 -23.49 -5.50 -1.18
C LEU A 182 -23.61 -5.51 0.35
N TRP A 183 -22.82 -6.33 1.04
CA TRP A 183 -22.79 -6.36 2.52
C TRP A 183 -22.49 -4.99 3.13
N VAL A 184 -21.76 -4.11 2.42
CA VAL A 184 -21.48 -2.74 2.86
C VAL A 184 -22.78 -1.93 3.03
N GLN A 185 -23.77 -2.12 2.13
CA GLN A 185 -25.07 -1.45 2.22
C GLN A 185 -25.78 -1.80 3.54
N GLU A 186 -25.72 -3.06 3.95
CA GLU A 186 -26.30 -3.51 5.21
C GLU A 186 -25.57 -2.89 6.41
N ARG A 187 -24.23 -2.86 6.41
CA ARG A 187 -23.43 -2.28 7.49
C ARG A 187 -23.71 -0.78 7.67
N VAL A 188 -23.88 -0.05 6.58
CA VAL A 188 -24.26 1.37 6.62
C VAL A 188 -25.70 1.53 7.16
N ARG A 189 -26.65 0.71 6.66
CA ARG A 189 -28.06 0.77 7.08
C ARG A 189 -28.27 0.43 8.53
N THR A 190 -27.55 -0.55 9.07
CA THR A 190 -27.64 -0.97 10.48
C THR A 190 -26.87 -0.05 11.44
N GLY A 191 -26.12 0.93 10.92
CA GLY A 191 -25.28 1.81 11.74
C GLY A 191 -24.02 1.15 12.30
N ALA A 192 -23.70 -0.08 11.85
CA ALA A 192 -22.47 -0.75 12.24
C ALA A 192 -21.23 -0.04 11.69
N MET A 193 -21.41 0.81 10.69
CA MET A 193 -20.38 1.63 10.07
C MET A 193 -20.99 2.94 9.58
N GLU A 194 -20.30 4.06 9.83
CA GLU A 194 -20.63 5.35 9.22
C GLU A 194 -19.94 5.47 7.86
N LEU A 195 -20.66 5.95 6.85
CA LEU A 195 -20.08 6.34 5.57
C LEU A 195 -20.25 7.85 5.38
N ARG A 196 -19.17 8.56 5.17
CA ARG A 196 -19.13 10.01 5.07
C ARG A 196 -18.41 10.49 3.82
N LYS A 197 -18.81 11.65 3.33
CA LYS A 197 -18.15 12.34 2.23
C LYS A 197 -17.05 13.24 2.77
N VAL A 198 -15.83 13.15 2.19
CA VAL A 198 -14.70 14.05 2.43
C VAL A 198 -14.51 14.97 1.20
N ASN A 199 -13.92 16.15 1.42
CA ASN A 199 -13.46 16.97 0.30
C ASN A 199 -12.19 16.34 -0.30
N GLY A 200 -12.15 16.13 -1.63
CA GLY A 200 -11.01 15.53 -2.33
C GLY A 200 -9.67 16.26 -2.08
N LEU A 201 -9.68 17.58 -1.83
CA LEU A 201 -8.47 18.33 -1.52
C LEU A 201 -7.83 17.94 -0.19
N VAL A 202 -8.58 17.37 0.74
CA VAL A 202 -8.10 16.94 2.06
C VAL A 202 -8.24 15.43 2.27
N ASN A 203 -8.44 14.67 1.18
CA ASN A 203 -8.46 13.22 1.24
C ASN A 203 -7.02 12.66 1.24
N PRO A 204 -6.52 12.10 2.36
CA PRO A 204 -5.17 11.55 2.42
C PRO A 204 -4.99 10.32 1.50
N ALA A 205 -6.08 9.68 1.08
CA ALA A 205 -6.07 8.52 0.20
C ALA A 205 -5.55 8.83 -1.21
N ASP A 206 -5.55 10.09 -1.66
CA ASP A 206 -4.95 10.52 -2.93
C ASP A 206 -3.48 10.08 -3.09
N LEU A 207 -2.73 10.02 -1.98
CA LEU A 207 -1.33 9.60 -1.98
C LEU A 207 -1.14 8.16 -2.47
N PHE A 208 -2.16 7.32 -2.34
CA PHE A 208 -2.08 5.89 -2.62
C PHE A 208 -2.67 5.48 -3.97
N THR A 209 -3.20 6.45 -4.73
CA THR A 209 -3.91 6.17 -6.00
C THR A 209 -3.35 6.91 -7.19
N LYS A 210 -2.69 8.05 -6.97
CA LYS A 210 -2.29 8.98 -8.02
C LYS A 210 -0.78 9.24 -8.05
N HIS A 211 -0.28 9.54 -9.23
CA HIS A 211 1.07 10.06 -9.39
C HIS A 211 1.06 11.57 -9.13
N LEU A 212 1.61 11.98 -7.99
CA LEU A 212 1.66 13.38 -7.58
C LEU A 212 2.93 14.03 -8.12
N ALA A 213 2.77 15.10 -8.91
CA ALA A 213 3.89 15.85 -9.49
C ALA A 213 4.45 16.92 -8.54
N SER A 214 3.63 17.43 -7.59
CA SER A 214 4.02 18.51 -6.68
C SER A 214 4.56 17.96 -5.36
N ARG A 215 5.73 18.48 -4.97
CA ARG A 215 6.36 18.19 -3.68
C ARG A 215 5.50 18.69 -2.51
N GLU A 216 4.91 19.86 -2.69
CA GLU A 216 4.04 20.51 -1.70
C GLU A 216 2.81 19.66 -1.44
N ARG A 217 2.21 19.11 -2.51
CA ARG A 217 1.04 18.24 -2.38
C ARG A 217 1.38 16.94 -1.63
N ILE A 218 2.53 16.33 -1.90
CA ILE A 218 2.99 15.14 -1.16
C ILE A 218 3.16 15.48 0.32
N ASN A 219 3.79 16.61 0.66
CA ASN A 219 3.98 17.04 2.04
C ASN A 219 2.63 17.21 2.76
N GLN A 220 1.68 17.95 2.13
CA GLN A 220 0.35 18.16 2.69
C GLN A 220 -0.37 16.83 3.00
N LEU A 221 -0.34 15.88 2.05
CA LEU A 221 -0.99 14.58 2.24
C LEU A 221 -0.31 13.75 3.33
N VAL A 222 1.02 13.78 3.41
CA VAL A 222 1.81 13.10 4.44
C VAL A 222 1.49 13.65 5.84
N GLU A 223 1.31 14.97 5.97
CA GLU A 223 0.93 15.61 7.24
C GLU A 223 -0.46 15.19 7.71
N LEU A 224 -1.41 14.96 6.79
CA LEU A 224 -2.78 14.57 7.12
C LEU A 224 -2.87 13.24 7.90
N PHE A 225 -1.88 12.35 7.76
CA PHE A 225 -1.81 11.10 8.53
C PHE A 225 -0.68 11.09 9.57
N GLY A 226 -0.31 12.27 10.08
CA GLY A 226 0.59 12.40 11.22
C GLY A 226 2.05 12.11 10.91
N CYS A 227 2.48 12.21 9.65
CA CYS A 227 3.87 12.02 9.25
C CYS A 227 4.53 13.32 8.84
N GLU A 228 5.85 13.38 8.99
CA GLU A 228 6.66 14.50 8.51
C GLU A 228 8.02 14.05 8.00
N TYR A 229 8.57 14.79 7.05
CA TYR A 229 9.93 14.58 6.60
C TYR A 229 10.92 15.29 7.53
N ARG A 230 12.00 14.60 7.91
CA ARG A 230 13.12 15.16 8.67
C ARG A 230 14.44 14.88 7.98
N GLU A 231 15.37 15.81 8.14
CA GLU A 231 16.74 15.63 7.70
C GLU A 231 17.54 14.80 8.71
N GLY A 232 18.67 14.27 8.26
CA GLY A 232 19.60 13.55 9.10
C GLY A 232 19.12 12.17 9.52
N ARG A 233 19.92 11.56 10.41
CA ARG A 233 19.65 10.25 11.01
C ARG A 233 18.94 10.43 12.36
N SER A 234 18.14 9.44 12.76
CA SER A 234 17.54 9.42 14.10
C SER A 234 18.64 9.35 15.18
N ALA A 235 18.51 10.15 16.23
CA ALA A 235 19.42 10.08 17.38
C ALA A 235 19.37 8.71 18.09
N ALA A 236 18.21 8.06 18.08
CA ALA A 236 18.00 6.71 18.62
C ALA A 236 18.44 5.58 17.68
N ALA A 237 18.89 5.89 16.44
CA ALA A 237 19.31 4.85 15.52
C ALA A 237 20.64 4.24 16.00
N PRO A 238 20.81 2.89 15.95
CA PRO A 238 22.07 2.25 16.31
C PRO A 238 23.23 2.83 15.49
N GLU A 239 24.38 3.01 16.09
CA GLU A 239 25.57 3.42 15.33
C GLU A 239 25.85 2.42 14.21
N LEU A 240 26.10 2.94 13.01
CA LEU A 240 26.56 2.08 11.91
C LEU A 240 27.95 1.58 12.29
N ARG A 241 28.12 0.27 12.37
CA ARG A 241 29.46 -0.31 12.44
C ARG A 241 30.24 0.24 11.25
N LYS A 242 31.32 0.99 11.53
CA LYS A 242 32.26 1.40 10.48
C LYS A 242 32.74 0.10 9.83
N ALA A 243 32.42 -0.10 8.56
CA ALA A 243 33.06 -1.15 7.80
C ALA A 243 34.57 -0.89 7.96
N LYS A 244 35.34 -1.89 8.37
CA LYS A 244 36.82 -1.81 8.36
C LYS A 244 37.16 -1.51 6.91
N SER A 245 37.53 -0.27 6.62
CA SER A 245 37.86 0.17 5.28
C SER A 245 39.28 -0.22 4.97
N ASP A 246 39.45 -1.41 4.41
CA ASP A 246 40.65 -1.72 3.64
C ASP A 246 40.47 -1.46 2.13
N LYS A 247 39.47 -0.66 1.76
CA LYS A 247 39.28 -0.17 0.39
C LYS A 247 39.11 1.33 0.40
N PRO A 248 39.87 2.06 -0.47
CA PRO A 248 39.67 3.52 -0.60
C PRO A 248 38.22 3.81 -0.96
N ALA A 249 37.69 4.91 -0.39
CA ALA A 249 36.35 5.37 -0.69
C ALA A 249 36.19 5.50 -2.21
N LEU A 250 35.35 4.65 -2.79
CA LEU A 250 34.89 4.84 -4.15
C LEU A 250 34.09 6.15 -4.16
N ASN A 251 34.62 7.15 -4.82
CA ASN A 251 33.87 8.32 -5.25
C ASN A 251 32.75 7.79 -6.14
N ILE A 252 31.53 7.66 -5.60
CA ILE A 252 30.37 7.29 -6.37
C ILE A 252 29.92 8.56 -7.09
N ASP A 253 30.47 8.79 -8.27
CA ASP A 253 29.80 9.62 -9.25
C ASP A 253 28.44 9.03 -9.52
N ALA A 254 27.39 9.87 -9.48
CA ALA A 254 25.98 9.49 -9.57
C ALA A 254 25.61 8.76 -10.89
N ALA A 255 26.59 8.43 -11.73
CA ALA A 255 26.47 7.75 -13.01
C ALA A 255 26.76 6.26 -13.02
N GLN A 256 27.38 5.71 -11.95
CA GLN A 256 27.76 4.30 -11.91
C GLN A 256 27.33 3.64 -10.59
N MET A 257 26.06 3.29 -10.49
CA MET A 257 25.62 2.28 -9.53
C MET A 257 25.73 0.90 -10.17
N GLU A 258 26.93 0.30 -10.13
CA GLU A 258 27.05 -1.14 -10.30
C GLU A 258 26.54 -1.82 -9.01
N PHE A 259 25.42 -2.50 -9.14
CA PHE A 259 24.86 -3.32 -8.05
C PHE A 259 25.69 -4.59 -7.89
N CYS A 260 26.12 -4.88 -6.66
CA CYS A 260 26.72 -6.17 -6.33
C CYS A 260 25.80 -7.32 -6.77
N PRO A 261 26.31 -8.31 -7.53
CA PRO A 261 25.55 -9.50 -7.86
C PRO A 261 25.23 -10.28 -6.58
N ALA A 262 23.99 -10.77 -6.48
CA ALA A 262 23.60 -11.71 -5.46
C ALA A 262 24.51 -12.97 -5.58
N THR A 263 25.21 -13.33 -4.51
CA THR A 263 25.90 -14.61 -4.40
C THR A 263 24.90 -15.73 -4.66
N GLY A 264 25.29 -16.68 -5.51
CA GLY A 264 24.49 -17.80 -5.99
C GLY A 264 23.88 -18.67 -4.89
N PRO A 265 23.03 -19.64 -5.26
CA PRO A 265 22.24 -20.42 -4.33
C PRO A 265 23.15 -21.22 -3.40
N ALA A 266 22.88 -21.10 -2.08
CA ALA A 266 23.45 -21.99 -1.09
C ALA A 266 23.01 -23.43 -1.42
N GLU A 267 23.95 -24.34 -1.57
CA GLU A 267 23.70 -25.77 -1.69
C GLU A 267 22.88 -26.23 -0.47
N VAL A 268 21.64 -26.65 -0.74
CA VAL A 268 20.80 -27.31 0.27
C VAL A 268 21.35 -28.73 0.45
N ASN A 269 22.01 -28.94 1.55
CA ASN A 269 22.49 -30.25 1.98
C ASN A 269 21.27 -31.09 2.37
N ASN A 270 20.88 -32.02 1.51
CA ASN A 270 19.82 -33.00 1.75
C ASN A 270 20.29 -34.00 2.79
N GLN A 271 20.07 -33.71 4.07
CA GLN A 271 20.09 -34.77 5.09
C GLN A 271 18.65 -35.28 5.27
N SER A 272 18.47 -36.52 4.90
CA SER A 272 17.28 -37.35 5.06
C SER A 272 16.77 -37.33 6.51
N ILE A 273 15.55 -36.74 6.69
CA ILE A 273 14.79 -36.91 7.92
C ILE A 273 13.95 -38.18 7.76
N ALA A 274 14.22 -39.17 8.57
CA ALA A 274 13.46 -40.40 8.66
C ALA A 274 12.03 -40.10 9.11
N HIS A 275 11.07 -40.68 8.41
CA HIS A 275 9.65 -40.69 8.78
C HIS A 275 9.46 -41.55 10.04
N ASP A 276 8.90 -40.94 11.08
CA ASP A 276 8.31 -41.64 12.21
C ASP A 276 6.78 -41.74 11.98
N PRO A 277 6.19 -42.95 11.91
CA PRO A 277 4.79 -43.12 11.50
C PRO A 277 3.76 -43.05 12.63
N ASP A 278 4.12 -42.67 13.87
CA ASP A 278 3.24 -42.83 15.03
C ASP A 278 2.88 -41.53 15.77
N VAL A 279 2.43 -40.47 15.07
CA VAL A 279 1.73 -39.34 15.77
C VAL A 279 0.58 -38.82 14.91
N LEU A 280 -0.59 -39.41 15.06
CA LEU A 280 -1.88 -38.77 14.86
C LEU A 280 -2.75 -38.99 16.09
N PRO A 281 -3.35 -37.96 16.68
CA PRO A 281 -4.68 -38.12 17.22
C PRO A 281 -5.72 -37.17 16.59
N HIS A 282 -6.74 -37.77 16.04
CA HIS A 282 -8.16 -37.41 16.05
C HIS A 282 -8.53 -36.02 16.61
N MET A 283 -9.08 -35.17 15.73
CA MET A 283 -10.09 -34.19 16.11
C MET A 283 -10.86 -33.72 14.87
N TYR A 284 -11.88 -34.49 14.48
CA TYR A 284 -13.09 -33.99 13.81
C TYR A 284 -14.18 -35.04 14.01
N ASP A 285 -15.04 -34.79 15.01
CA ASP A 285 -16.42 -35.22 15.07
C ASP A 285 -17.15 -34.30 16.07
N LYS A 286 -17.94 -33.40 15.58
CA LYS A 286 -19.34 -33.00 15.83
C LYS A 286 -19.57 -31.58 15.33
#